data_4ce9d4114ba402c6c0ee3e51cf0c3d00
#
_entry.id   4ce9d4114ba402c6c0ee3e51cf0c3d00
#
_cell.length_a   1.000
_cell.length_b   1.000
_cell.length_c   1.000
_cell.angle_alpha   90.00
_cell.angle_beta   90.00
_cell.angle_gamma   90.00
#
_symmetry.space_group_name_H-M   'P 1'
#
loop_
_entity.id
_entity.type
_entity.pdbx_description
1 polymer ?
#
loop_
_entity_poly.entity_id
_entity_poly.type
_entity_poly.pdbx_seq_one_letter_code
_entity_poly.pdbx_strand_id
1 'polypeptide(L)'
;EEEALAELKNRNFELIICMPNMDNRDIFAAATEIKIHYPNIPIVVLTPFSKEVSKRIANEDLSAIDYVFSWLGNAELLLAIIKLIEDKMNAPDDTASVGVQIILLVEDSVRFYSSALPHLYKFVLEQSQMFAKEALNDHQRTLRMRGRPKIKLARTYEEAVRIFNQYRDN
;
A
#
# COMPACT_ATOMS: atom_id res chain seq x y z
N GLU A 1 18.27 -7.48 11.11
CA GLU A 1 18.57 -6.17 10.49
C GLU A 1 19.72 -6.32 9.50
N GLU A 2 20.90 -6.76 9.92
CA GLU A 2 22.06 -7.00 9.04
C GLU A 2 21.76 -7.99 7.92
N GLU A 3 21.00 -9.05 8.20
CA GLU A 3 20.57 -10.04 7.22
C GLU A 3 19.64 -9.43 6.16
N ALA A 4 18.68 -8.59 6.57
CA ALA A 4 17.78 -7.91 5.65
C ALA A 4 18.54 -6.93 4.74
N LEU A 5 19.48 -6.16 5.30
CA LEU A 5 20.34 -5.27 4.52
C LEU A 5 21.28 -6.04 3.58
N ALA A 6 21.77 -7.21 3.98
CA ALA A 6 22.58 -8.07 3.12
C ALA A 6 21.74 -8.63 1.94
N GLU A 7 20.51 -9.05 2.19
CA GLU A 7 19.60 -9.53 1.12
C GLU A 7 19.23 -8.40 0.15
N LEU A 8 18.98 -7.18 0.64
CA LEU A 8 18.71 -6.00 -0.20
C LEU A 8 19.86 -5.65 -1.16
N LYS A 9 21.11 -5.97 -0.80
CA LYS A 9 22.27 -5.79 -1.69
C LYS A 9 22.32 -6.81 -2.82
N ASN A 10 21.75 -7.99 -2.60
CA ASN A 10 21.84 -9.13 -3.51
C ASN A 10 20.61 -9.32 -4.39
N ARG A 11 19.47 -8.74 -3.99
CA ARG A 11 18.18 -8.92 -4.68
C ARG A 11 17.40 -7.63 -4.73
N ASN A 12 16.59 -7.47 -5.78
CA ASN A 12 15.63 -6.37 -5.88
C ASN A 12 14.34 -6.74 -5.15
N PHE A 13 13.90 -5.81 -4.32
CA PHE A 13 12.59 -5.91 -3.62
C PHE A 13 11.74 -4.70 -3.98
N GLU A 14 10.47 -4.92 -4.17
CA GLU A 14 9.50 -3.88 -4.53
C GLU A 14 8.66 -3.42 -3.34
N LEU A 15 8.72 -4.14 -2.22
CA LEU A 15 7.99 -3.85 -0.99
C LEU A 15 8.65 -4.53 0.20
N ILE A 16 8.74 -3.82 1.31
CA ILE A 16 9.16 -4.37 2.60
C ILE A 16 7.97 -4.28 3.57
N ILE A 17 7.60 -5.42 4.16
CA ILE A 17 6.62 -5.49 5.24
C ILE A 17 7.35 -5.92 6.51
N CYS A 18 7.31 -5.09 7.54
CA CYS A 18 7.93 -5.38 8.83
C CYS A 18 6.91 -5.36 9.96
N MET A 19 7.14 -6.20 10.97
CA MET A 19 6.35 -6.25 12.19
C MET A 19 7.20 -5.78 13.36
N PRO A 20 6.74 -4.82 14.17
CA PRO A 20 7.44 -4.43 15.39
C PRO A 20 7.45 -5.63 16.35
N ASN A 21 8.64 -6.08 16.72
CA ASN A 21 8.80 -7.11 17.73
C ASN A 21 8.93 -6.45 19.11
N MET A 22 8.40 -7.10 20.16
CA MET A 22 8.50 -6.59 21.53
C MET A 22 9.93 -6.66 22.09
N ASP A 23 10.82 -7.42 21.43
CA ASP A 23 12.21 -7.65 21.86
C ASP A 23 13.20 -6.56 21.39
N ASN A 24 12.86 -5.31 21.58
CA ASN A 24 13.80 -4.15 21.55
C ASN A 24 14.57 -3.89 20.25
N ARG A 25 14.21 -4.44 19.11
CA ARG A 25 14.80 -4.05 17.82
C ARG A 25 14.06 -2.86 17.25
N ASP A 26 14.79 -1.79 17.03
CA ASP A 26 14.23 -0.57 16.47
C ASP A 26 14.04 -0.71 14.96
N ILE A 27 12.82 -1.13 14.56
CA ILE A 27 12.46 -1.24 13.14
C ILE A 27 12.40 0.13 12.45
N PHE A 28 12.22 1.22 13.20
CA PHE A 28 12.15 2.56 12.65
C PHE A 28 13.54 3.06 12.26
N ALA A 29 14.56 2.78 13.09
CA ALA A 29 15.95 3.03 12.74
C ALA A 29 16.39 2.21 11.52
N ALA A 30 16.03 0.92 11.48
CA ALA A 30 16.29 0.05 10.33
C ALA A 30 15.61 0.55 9.05
N ALA A 31 14.36 1.00 9.14
CA ALA A 31 13.62 1.58 8.00
C ALA A 31 14.32 2.86 7.49
N THR A 32 14.80 3.71 8.39
CA THR A 32 15.55 4.92 8.05
C THR A 32 16.85 4.57 7.31
N GLU A 33 17.61 3.59 7.80
CA GLU A 33 18.81 3.12 7.13
C GLU A 33 18.52 2.54 5.74
N ILE A 34 17.46 1.72 5.62
CA ILE A 34 17.03 1.19 4.32
C ILE A 34 16.69 2.34 3.36
N LYS A 35 15.95 3.35 3.80
CA LYS A 35 15.57 4.50 2.95
C LYS A 35 16.75 5.35 2.50
N ILE A 36 17.83 5.41 3.26
CA ILE A 36 19.06 6.10 2.84
C ILE A 36 19.66 5.44 1.59
N HIS A 37 19.66 4.10 1.54
CA HIS A 37 20.24 3.34 0.44
C HIS A 37 19.24 3.03 -0.67
N TYR A 38 17.96 2.86 -0.33
CA TYR A 38 16.87 2.43 -1.21
C TYR A 38 15.63 3.33 -1.03
N PRO A 39 15.69 4.61 -1.42
CA PRO A 39 14.64 5.60 -1.12
C PRO A 39 13.27 5.25 -1.74
N ASN A 40 13.27 4.51 -2.85
CA ASN A 40 12.06 4.19 -3.61
C ASN A 40 11.33 2.92 -3.14
N ILE A 41 11.97 2.07 -2.31
CA ILE A 41 11.33 0.86 -1.83
C ILE A 41 10.28 1.23 -0.77
N PRO A 42 8.99 0.92 -0.97
CA PRO A 42 7.97 1.15 0.03
C PRO A 42 8.21 0.30 1.28
N ILE A 43 8.07 0.91 2.46
CA ILE A 43 8.18 0.24 3.75
C ILE A 43 6.83 0.33 4.46
N VAL A 44 6.26 -0.82 4.79
CA VAL A 44 4.99 -0.97 5.48
C VAL A 44 5.22 -1.61 6.84
N VAL A 45 4.69 -0.97 7.87
CA VAL A 45 4.67 -1.53 9.23
C VAL A 45 3.32 -2.21 9.46
N LEU A 46 3.35 -3.48 9.82
CA LEU A 46 2.19 -4.26 10.18
C LEU A 46 2.19 -4.52 11.68
N THR A 47 1.29 -3.89 12.42
CA THR A 47 1.27 -3.91 13.88
C THR A 47 0.19 -4.83 14.43
N PRO A 48 0.42 -5.56 15.52
CA PRO A 48 -0.67 -6.16 16.27
C PRO A 48 -1.57 -5.06 16.84
N PHE A 49 -2.86 -5.30 16.89
CA PHE A 49 -3.80 -4.35 17.49
C PHE A 49 -3.65 -4.37 19.02
N SER A 50 -2.75 -3.54 19.56
CA SER A 50 -2.64 -3.28 21.00
C SER A 50 -2.51 -1.80 21.30
N LYS A 51 -3.06 -1.35 22.42
CA LYS A 51 -2.96 0.05 22.87
C LYS A 51 -1.50 0.47 23.11
N GLU A 52 -0.66 -0.46 23.53
CA GLU A 52 0.75 -0.22 23.82
C GLU A 52 1.55 0.04 22.56
N VAL A 53 1.36 -0.79 21.54
CA VAL A 53 2.01 -0.61 20.23
C VAL A 53 1.53 0.66 19.54
N SER A 54 0.24 0.97 19.61
CA SER A 54 -0.31 2.22 19.04
C SER A 54 0.29 3.46 19.71
N LYS A 55 0.47 3.45 21.03
CA LYS A 55 1.13 4.56 21.76
C LYS A 55 2.61 4.67 21.40
N ARG A 56 3.31 3.54 21.24
CA ARG A 56 4.71 3.53 20.83
C ARG A 56 4.87 4.13 19.45
N ILE A 57 4.09 3.67 18.48
CA ILE A 57 4.12 4.18 17.10
C ILE A 57 3.83 5.68 17.02
N ALA A 58 2.91 6.19 17.86
CA ALA A 58 2.58 7.61 17.92
C ALA A 58 3.73 8.51 18.38
N ASN A 59 4.76 7.94 19.03
CA ASN A 59 5.93 8.66 19.51
C ASN A 59 7.19 8.44 18.66
N GLU A 60 7.14 7.59 17.64
CA GLU A 60 8.27 7.28 16.75
C GLU A 60 8.29 8.18 15.52
N ASP A 61 9.47 8.36 14.95
CA ASP A 61 9.62 9.00 13.64
C ASP A 61 9.16 8.05 12.53
N LEU A 62 8.06 8.38 11.90
CA LEU A 62 7.46 7.61 10.80
C LEU A 62 7.88 8.11 9.41
N SER A 63 8.83 9.02 9.31
CA SER A 63 9.24 9.63 8.03
C SER A 63 9.73 8.61 6.99
N ALA A 64 10.35 7.51 7.45
CA ALA A 64 10.80 6.40 6.62
C ALA A 64 9.72 5.34 6.33
N ILE A 65 8.53 5.45 6.92
CA ILE A 65 7.43 4.49 6.81
C ILE A 65 6.37 5.02 5.85
N ASP A 66 6.10 4.29 4.78
CA ASP A 66 5.07 4.67 3.81
C ASP A 66 3.66 4.46 4.37
N TYR A 67 3.41 3.30 5.02
CA TYR A 67 2.12 2.99 5.62
C TYR A 67 2.27 2.17 6.91
N VAL A 68 1.32 2.34 7.81
CA VAL A 68 1.15 1.50 8.99
C VAL A 68 -0.21 0.80 8.88
N PHE A 69 -0.25 -0.51 9.10
CA PHE A 69 -1.48 -1.29 9.13
C PHE A 69 -1.65 -2.05 10.42
N SER A 70 -2.89 -2.27 10.82
CA SER A 70 -3.23 -3.08 11.99
C SER A 70 -3.54 -4.51 11.56
N TRP A 71 -2.77 -5.48 12.06
CA TRP A 71 -3.03 -6.90 11.81
C TRP A 71 -4.22 -7.37 12.66
N LEU A 72 -5.33 -7.65 12.00
CA LEU A 72 -6.59 -8.11 12.61
C LEU A 72 -6.86 -9.61 12.39
N GLY A 73 -5.81 -10.37 12.02
CA GLY A 73 -5.95 -11.81 11.72
C GLY A 73 -6.50 -12.12 10.31
N ASN A 74 -6.63 -11.11 9.44
CA ASN A 74 -7.16 -11.27 8.11
C ASN A 74 -6.02 -11.29 7.06
N ALA A 75 -5.80 -12.45 6.42
CA ALA A 75 -4.78 -12.59 5.37
C ALA A 75 -5.08 -11.76 4.11
N GLU A 76 -6.35 -11.40 3.85
CA GLU A 76 -6.72 -10.53 2.73
C GLU A 76 -6.10 -9.13 2.87
N LEU A 77 -5.72 -8.72 4.09
CA LEU A 77 -5.00 -7.48 4.33
C LEU A 77 -3.65 -7.45 3.60
N LEU A 78 -2.92 -8.56 3.55
CA LEU A 78 -1.64 -8.63 2.83
C LEU A 78 -1.85 -8.38 1.33
N LEU A 79 -2.88 -8.96 0.74
CA LEU A 79 -3.25 -8.69 -0.64
C LEU A 79 -3.61 -7.22 -0.85
N ALA A 80 -4.38 -6.64 0.07
CA ALA A 80 -4.76 -5.23 0.00
C ALA A 80 -3.53 -4.30 0.09
N ILE A 81 -2.57 -4.60 0.94
CA ILE A 81 -1.31 -3.85 1.06
C ILE A 81 -0.54 -3.92 -0.27
N ILE A 82 -0.32 -5.12 -0.83
CA ILE A 82 0.38 -5.29 -2.10
C ILE A 82 -0.32 -4.49 -3.20
N LYS A 83 -1.65 -4.59 -3.30
CA LYS A 83 -2.43 -3.87 -4.31
C LYS A 83 -2.43 -2.36 -4.11
N LEU A 84 -2.41 -1.86 -2.87
CA LEU A 84 -2.29 -0.43 -2.59
C LEU A 84 -0.94 0.12 -3.08
N ILE A 85 0.14 -0.63 -2.88
CA ILE A 85 1.46 -0.26 -3.37
C ILE A 85 1.52 -0.32 -4.90
N GLU A 86 1.01 -1.39 -5.53
CA GLU A 86 0.89 -1.47 -6.99
C GLU A 86 0.09 -0.28 -7.56
N ASP A 87 -1.02 0.09 -6.93
CA ASP A 87 -1.83 1.23 -7.36
C ASP A 87 -1.10 2.57 -7.16
N LYS A 88 -0.30 2.69 -6.09
CA LYS A 88 0.55 3.88 -5.89
C LYS A 88 1.56 4.05 -7.03
N MET A 89 2.16 2.96 -7.47
CA MET A 89 3.19 2.96 -8.51
C MET A 89 2.61 3.12 -9.92
N ASN A 90 1.52 2.43 -10.23
CA ASN A 90 1.01 2.33 -11.60
C ASN A 90 -0.08 3.36 -11.94
N ALA A 91 -0.73 3.98 -10.95
CA ALA A 91 -1.84 4.91 -11.21
C ALA A 91 -1.47 6.07 -12.16
N PRO A 92 -0.29 6.73 -12.07
CA PRO A 92 0.04 7.81 -12.99
C PRO A 92 0.04 7.35 -14.45
N ASP A 93 0.67 6.21 -14.73
CA ASP A 93 0.79 5.67 -16.10
C ASP A 93 -0.54 5.10 -16.59
N ASP A 94 -1.27 4.39 -15.73
CA ASP A 94 -2.54 3.77 -16.11
C ASP A 94 -3.65 4.82 -16.31
N THR A 95 -3.67 5.92 -15.55
CA THR A 95 -4.59 7.03 -15.80
C THR A 95 -4.27 7.75 -17.11
N ALA A 96 -3.01 8.03 -17.39
CA ALA A 96 -2.59 8.70 -18.62
C ALA A 96 -2.79 7.84 -19.88
N SER A 97 -2.55 6.53 -19.80
CA SER A 97 -2.58 5.63 -20.96
C SER A 97 -3.94 5.00 -21.22
N VAL A 98 -4.73 4.72 -20.19
CA VAL A 98 -5.99 3.96 -20.28
C VAL A 98 -7.19 4.74 -19.74
N GLY A 99 -6.99 5.89 -19.08
CA GLY A 99 -8.06 6.68 -18.49
C GLY A 99 -8.69 6.00 -17.27
N VAL A 100 -7.86 5.39 -16.43
CA VAL A 100 -8.33 4.60 -15.28
C VAL A 100 -8.88 5.50 -14.19
N GLN A 101 -10.03 5.15 -13.64
CA GLN A 101 -10.65 5.86 -12.52
C GLN A 101 -9.87 5.69 -11.22
N ILE A 102 -9.83 6.73 -10.40
CA ILE A 102 -9.24 6.72 -9.07
C ILE A 102 -10.32 6.72 -8.00
N ILE A 103 -10.22 5.76 -7.08
CA ILE A 103 -11.01 5.73 -5.84
C ILE A 103 -10.14 6.31 -4.75
N LEU A 104 -10.52 7.47 -4.22
CA LEU A 104 -9.82 8.11 -3.10
C LEU A 104 -10.51 7.73 -1.79
N LEU A 105 -9.82 6.94 -0.96
CA LEU A 105 -10.21 6.67 0.42
C LEU A 105 -9.51 7.68 1.33
N VAL A 106 -10.27 8.47 2.06
CA VAL A 106 -9.75 9.44 3.04
C VAL A 106 -10.06 8.91 4.43
N GLU A 107 -9.04 8.49 5.16
CA GLU A 107 -9.20 7.88 6.49
C GLU A 107 -7.88 7.93 7.26
N ASP A 108 -7.87 8.48 8.46
CA ASP A 108 -6.71 8.61 9.34
C ASP A 108 -6.59 7.45 10.34
N SER A 109 -7.68 6.76 10.63
CA SER A 109 -7.69 5.62 11.55
C SER A 109 -7.04 4.39 10.93
N VAL A 110 -5.86 4.02 11.46
CA VAL A 110 -5.14 2.80 11.06
C VAL A 110 -6.03 1.56 11.13
N ARG A 111 -6.85 1.45 12.17
CA ARG A 111 -7.77 0.32 12.36
C ARG A 111 -8.84 0.30 11.27
N PHE A 112 -9.42 1.45 10.96
CA PHE A 112 -10.53 1.54 10.03
C PHE A 112 -10.07 1.23 8.60
N TYR A 113 -9.03 1.88 8.09
CA TYR A 113 -8.58 1.59 6.73
C TYR A 113 -7.96 0.18 6.59
N SER A 114 -7.35 -0.37 7.67
CA SER A 114 -6.88 -1.77 7.66
C SER A 114 -8.03 -2.77 7.52
N SER A 115 -9.21 -2.44 8.02
CA SER A 115 -10.41 -3.25 7.84
C SER A 115 -11.12 -3.00 6.50
N ALA A 116 -11.18 -1.75 6.05
CA ALA A 116 -11.93 -1.36 4.85
C ALA A 116 -11.23 -1.76 3.54
N LEU A 117 -9.91 -1.59 3.46
CA LEU A 117 -9.14 -1.82 2.23
C LEU A 117 -9.27 -3.25 1.68
N PRO A 118 -9.20 -4.33 2.49
CA PRO A 118 -9.42 -5.69 2.00
C PRO A 118 -10.78 -5.85 1.29
N HIS A 119 -11.85 -5.29 1.84
CA HIS A 119 -13.17 -5.36 1.24
C HIS A 119 -13.27 -4.56 -0.06
N LEU A 120 -12.69 -3.35 -0.09
CA LEU A 120 -12.65 -2.53 -1.30
C LEU A 120 -11.85 -3.23 -2.42
N TYR A 121 -10.68 -3.77 -2.12
CA TYR A 121 -9.89 -4.49 -3.12
C TYR A 121 -10.58 -5.76 -3.59
N LYS A 122 -11.19 -6.52 -2.70
CA LYS A 122 -11.98 -7.70 -3.07
C LYS A 122 -13.06 -7.33 -4.08
N PHE A 123 -13.86 -6.30 -3.78
CA PHE A 123 -14.92 -5.83 -4.67
C PHE A 123 -14.37 -5.40 -6.04
N VAL A 124 -13.33 -4.54 -6.07
CA VAL A 124 -12.74 -4.04 -7.32
C VAL A 124 -12.13 -5.17 -8.15
N LEU A 125 -11.46 -6.14 -7.52
CA LEU A 125 -10.86 -7.27 -8.20
C LEU A 125 -11.90 -8.23 -8.76
N GLU A 126 -12.95 -8.54 -8.00
CA GLU A 126 -14.06 -9.39 -8.46
C GLU A 126 -14.76 -8.78 -9.69
N GLN A 127 -15.06 -7.48 -9.65
CA GLN A 127 -15.65 -6.77 -10.80
C GLN A 127 -14.72 -6.81 -12.01
N SER A 128 -13.43 -6.55 -11.83
CA SER A 128 -12.45 -6.61 -12.91
C SER A 128 -12.33 -8.00 -13.53
N GLN A 129 -12.38 -9.05 -12.71
CA GLN A 129 -12.34 -10.43 -13.20
C GLN A 129 -13.59 -10.80 -14.00
N MET A 130 -14.76 -10.30 -13.58
CA MET A 130 -16.01 -10.50 -14.35
C MET A 130 -15.90 -9.87 -15.73
N PHE A 131 -15.46 -8.61 -15.81
CA PHE A 131 -15.23 -7.94 -17.10
C PHE A 131 -14.13 -8.60 -17.95
N ALA A 132 -13.09 -9.13 -17.31
CA ALA A 132 -12.00 -9.81 -18.03
C ALA A 132 -12.44 -11.15 -18.64
N LYS A 133 -13.43 -11.84 -18.08
CA LYS A 133 -13.98 -13.08 -18.65
C LYS A 133 -14.70 -12.86 -19.97
N GLU A 134 -15.22 -11.66 -20.21
CA GLU A 134 -15.88 -11.28 -21.47
C GLU A 134 -14.91 -10.85 -22.57
N ALA A 135 -13.61 -10.89 -22.31
CA ALA A 135 -12.60 -10.51 -23.29
C ALA A 135 -12.46 -11.57 -24.39
N LEU A 136 -12.35 -11.10 -25.64
CA LEU A 136 -12.26 -11.96 -26.83
C LEU A 136 -10.86 -12.59 -27.01
N ASN A 137 -9.83 -12.00 -26.39
CA ASN A 137 -8.45 -12.48 -26.45
C ASN A 137 -7.65 -12.04 -25.22
N ASP A 138 -6.43 -12.62 -25.04
CA ASP A 138 -5.57 -12.36 -23.91
C ASP A 138 -5.10 -10.89 -23.82
N HIS A 139 -4.91 -10.24 -24.96
CA HIS A 139 -4.54 -8.83 -24.98
C HIS A 139 -5.64 -7.93 -24.41
N GLN A 140 -6.88 -8.12 -24.83
CA GLN A 140 -8.04 -7.41 -24.26
C GLN A 140 -8.23 -7.75 -22.80
N ARG A 141 -8.01 -9.00 -22.41
CA ARG A 141 -8.07 -9.44 -21.01
C ARG A 141 -7.07 -8.67 -20.15
N THR A 142 -5.84 -8.54 -20.61
CA THR A 142 -4.78 -7.79 -19.90
C THR A 142 -5.14 -6.30 -19.79
N LEU A 143 -5.63 -5.69 -20.87
CA LEU A 143 -6.06 -4.29 -20.86
C LEU A 143 -7.22 -4.05 -19.89
N ARG A 144 -8.22 -4.93 -19.86
CA ARG A 144 -9.34 -4.83 -18.91
C ARG A 144 -8.90 -4.98 -17.48
N MET A 145 -7.92 -5.84 -17.19
CA MET A 145 -7.35 -5.97 -15.84
C MET A 145 -6.54 -4.74 -15.43
N ARG A 146 -5.79 -4.12 -16.35
CA ARG A 146 -5.11 -2.84 -16.11
C ARG A 146 -6.08 -1.69 -15.93
N GLY A 147 -7.18 -1.69 -16.68
CA GLY A 147 -8.23 -0.67 -16.65
C GLY A 147 -9.10 -0.66 -15.39
N ARG A 148 -8.82 -1.52 -14.40
CA ARG A 148 -9.56 -1.49 -13.14
C ARG A 148 -9.33 -0.18 -12.38
N PRO A 149 -10.32 0.32 -11.64
CA PRO A 149 -10.13 1.45 -10.74
C PRO A 149 -8.95 1.24 -9.78
N LYS A 150 -8.16 2.29 -9.58
CA LYS A 150 -7.03 2.29 -8.62
C LYS A 150 -7.48 2.91 -7.32
N ILE A 151 -7.03 2.35 -6.19
CA ILE A 151 -7.34 2.88 -4.87
C ILE A 151 -6.16 3.69 -4.37
N LYS A 152 -6.42 4.92 -3.92
CA LYS A 152 -5.48 5.79 -3.22
C LYS A 152 -5.98 5.99 -1.80
N LEU A 153 -5.09 5.83 -0.83
CA LEU A 153 -5.35 6.12 0.58
C LEU A 153 -4.72 7.46 0.93
N ALA A 154 -5.51 8.39 1.43
CA ALA A 154 -5.06 9.62 2.06
C ALA A 154 -5.36 9.56 3.57
N ARG A 155 -4.35 9.83 4.38
CA ARG A 155 -4.44 9.79 5.85
C ARG A 155 -4.55 11.18 6.47
N THR A 156 -4.36 12.22 5.66
CA THR A 156 -4.53 13.62 6.06
C THR A 156 -5.34 14.38 5.03
N TYR A 157 -5.86 15.53 5.43
CA TYR A 157 -6.56 16.44 4.53
C TYR A 157 -5.65 16.92 3.38
N GLU A 158 -4.42 17.30 3.70
CA GLU A 158 -3.45 17.80 2.72
C GLU A 158 -3.11 16.71 1.68
N GLU A 159 -2.95 15.48 2.12
CA GLU A 159 -2.73 14.33 1.24
C GLU A 159 -3.94 14.09 0.33
N ALA A 160 -5.16 14.17 0.88
CA ALA A 160 -6.40 14.03 0.12
C ALA A 160 -6.53 15.12 -0.96
N VAL A 161 -6.29 16.38 -0.61
CA VAL A 161 -6.34 17.51 -1.57
C VAL A 161 -5.26 17.34 -2.65
N ARG A 162 -4.06 16.93 -2.29
CA ARG A 162 -2.99 16.70 -3.26
C ARG A 162 -3.37 15.60 -4.26
N ILE A 163 -3.85 14.45 -3.79
CA ILE A 163 -4.27 13.34 -4.65
C ILE A 163 -5.47 13.79 -5.51
N PHE A 164 -6.47 14.45 -4.93
CA PHE A 164 -7.62 14.94 -5.67
C PHE A 164 -7.19 15.87 -6.83
N ASN A 165 -6.32 16.85 -6.55
CA ASN A 165 -5.83 17.78 -7.58
C ASN A 165 -4.99 17.08 -8.66
N GLN A 166 -4.29 16.01 -8.32
CA GLN A 166 -3.50 15.22 -9.27
C GLN A 166 -4.38 14.45 -10.27
N TYR A 167 -5.56 13.99 -9.85
CA TYR A 167 -6.40 13.08 -10.63
C TYR A 167 -7.79 13.61 -10.96
N ARG A 168 -8.13 14.88 -10.64
CA ARG A 168 -9.48 15.43 -10.80
C ARG A 168 -9.97 15.50 -12.24
N ASP A 169 -9.05 15.54 -13.20
CA ASP A 169 -9.36 15.71 -14.63
C ASP A 169 -9.28 14.37 -15.39
N ASN A 170 -9.21 13.24 -14.64
CA ASN A 170 -9.16 11.87 -15.18
C ASN A 170 -10.43 11.07 -14.90
#